data_93d894baed0619b8326a99f0b688b38c
#
_entry.id   93d894baed0619b8326a99f0b688b38c
#
_cell.length_a   1.000
_cell.length_b   1.000
_cell.length_c   1.000
_cell.angle_alpha   90.00
_cell.angle_beta   90.00
_cell.angle_gamma   90.00
#
_symmetry.space_group_name_H-M   'P 1'
#
loop_
_entity.id
_entity.type
_entity.pdbx_description
1 polymer ?
#
loop_
_entity_poly.entity_id
_entity_poly.type
_entity_poly.pdbx_seq_one_letter_code
_entity_poly.pdbx_strand_id
1 'polypeptide(L)'
;MQTPKKLVILDRDGVINFDSEDYIKSPDEWRPIPGSLEAIARLNQHGYQVAIATNQQAVARGLIDVRMLNAIHQKLHLSALAVGAHINAIFFCPHAVDQFCDCRKPRPGMLTEIGKRFGVGLKGVPMVGDALRDMQAAFEVGCTPYLVRTGKGEKTLQTGGLPPGTQVFDNLASVVEQLLQTAHLISETTEAARSALTPKR
;
A
#
# COMPACT_ATOMS: atom_id res chain seq x y z
N MET A 1 3.46 22.58 16.57
CA MET A 1 2.47 21.88 15.73
C MET A 1 3.13 20.64 15.20
N GLN A 2 2.55 19.44 15.44
CA GLN A 2 3.08 18.21 14.84
C GLN A 2 2.82 18.24 13.32
N THR A 3 3.85 17.98 12.53
CA THR A 3 3.70 17.77 11.07
C THR A 3 2.68 16.66 10.83
N PRO A 4 1.72 16.83 9.92
CA PRO A 4 0.77 15.77 9.62
C PRO A 4 1.53 14.50 9.18
N LYS A 5 1.19 13.39 9.81
CA LYS A 5 1.80 12.09 9.49
C LYS A 5 1.47 11.71 8.05
N LYS A 6 2.49 11.51 7.23
CA LYS A 6 2.33 11.00 5.87
C LYS A 6 2.20 9.48 5.94
N LEU A 7 1.11 8.92 5.44
CA LEU A 7 0.86 7.48 5.39
C LEU A 7 0.65 7.03 3.95
N VAL A 8 1.20 5.86 3.60
CA VAL A 8 0.88 5.12 2.36
C VAL A 8 0.49 3.71 2.76
N ILE A 9 -0.57 3.18 2.15
CA ILE A 9 -1.03 1.81 2.35
C ILE A 9 -0.74 1.03 1.07
N LEU A 10 -0.13 -0.15 1.20
CA LEU A 10 0.25 -1.01 0.08
C LEU A 10 -0.41 -2.38 0.22
N ASP A 11 -0.91 -2.95 -0.86
CA ASP A 11 -1.06 -4.41 -0.91
C ASP A 11 0.33 -5.06 -0.97
N ARG A 12 0.41 -6.34 -0.65
CA ARG A 12 1.66 -7.10 -0.65
C ARG A 12 1.88 -7.79 -1.99
N ASP A 13 1.02 -8.75 -2.31
CA ASP A 13 1.14 -9.61 -3.50
C ASP A 13 0.72 -8.82 -4.75
N GLY A 14 1.55 -8.83 -5.78
CA GLY A 14 1.34 -8.04 -7.01
C GLY A 14 1.78 -6.58 -6.92
N VAL A 15 2.11 -6.06 -5.73
CA VAL A 15 2.59 -4.69 -5.51
C VAL A 15 4.05 -4.68 -5.03
N ILE A 16 4.33 -5.37 -3.93
CA ILE A 16 5.68 -5.45 -3.34
C ILE A 16 6.42 -6.66 -3.86
N ASN A 17 5.74 -7.81 -3.94
CA ASN A 17 6.29 -9.07 -4.43
C ASN A 17 5.43 -9.64 -5.56
N PHE A 18 6.03 -10.51 -6.36
CA PHE A 18 5.28 -11.26 -7.37
C PHE A 18 4.13 -12.03 -6.72
N ASP A 19 2.95 -11.96 -7.35
CA ASP A 19 1.78 -12.77 -6.96
C ASP A 19 1.92 -14.21 -7.47
N SER A 20 1.17 -15.13 -6.86
CA SER A 20 1.08 -16.53 -7.27
C SER A 20 -0.37 -17.02 -7.19
N GLU A 21 -0.83 -17.68 -8.23
CA GLU A 21 -2.16 -18.34 -8.23
C GLU A 21 -2.22 -19.49 -7.21
N ASP A 22 -1.08 -20.11 -6.93
CA ASP A 22 -0.92 -21.18 -5.94
C ASP A 22 -0.59 -20.68 -4.52
N TYR A 23 -0.72 -19.37 -4.27
CA TYR A 23 -0.32 -18.68 -3.04
C TYR A 23 1.20 -18.68 -2.80
N ILE A 24 1.66 -17.80 -1.94
CA ILE A 24 3.01 -17.79 -1.38
C ILE A 24 2.99 -18.58 -0.07
N LYS A 25 3.59 -19.77 -0.06
CA LYS A 25 3.48 -20.75 1.03
C LYS A 25 4.73 -20.84 1.89
N SER A 26 5.83 -20.24 1.45
CA SER A 26 7.09 -20.24 2.20
C SER A 26 7.88 -18.97 1.96
N PRO A 27 8.86 -18.65 2.82
CA PRO A 27 9.81 -17.57 2.55
C PRO A 27 10.57 -17.74 1.22
N ASP A 28 10.84 -18.97 0.78
CA ASP A 28 11.58 -19.22 -0.46
C ASP A 28 10.77 -18.89 -1.72
N GLU A 29 9.45 -18.97 -1.63
CA GLU A 29 8.55 -18.58 -2.72
C GLU A 29 8.35 -17.06 -2.80
N TRP A 30 8.65 -16.32 -1.71
CA TRP A 30 8.49 -14.88 -1.69
C TRP A 30 9.65 -14.19 -2.45
N ARG A 31 9.33 -13.46 -3.51
CA ARG A 31 10.29 -12.70 -4.34
C ARG A 31 9.79 -11.27 -4.57
N PRO A 32 10.59 -10.23 -4.23
CA PRO A 32 10.19 -8.86 -4.46
C PRO A 32 10.11 -8.56 -5.97
N ILE A 33 9.17 -7.69 -6.34
CA ILE A 33 9.16 -7.06 -7.67
C ILE A 33 10.34 -6.09 -7.74
N PRO A 34 11.15 -6.12 -8.80
CA PRO A 34 12.28 -5.21 -8.94
C PRO A 34 11.89 -3.74 -8.77
N GLY A 35 12.62 -3.01 -7.93
CA GLY A 35 12.36 -1.61 -7.62
C GLY A 35 11.29 -1.34 -6.57
N SER A 36 10.53 -2.37 -6.10
CA SER A 36 9.46 -2.16 -5.14
C SER A 36 9.97 -1.83 -3.74
N LEU A 37 11.03 -2.47 -3.29
CA LEU A 37 11.61 -2.21 -1.97
C LEU A 37 12.36 -0.87 -1.95
N GLU A 38 13.05 -0.52 -3.02
CA GLU A 38 13.71 0.77 -3.21
C GLU A 38 12.68 1.91 -3.24
N ALA A 39 11.52 1.68 -3.84
CA ALA A 39 10.41 2.62 -3.82
C ALA A 39 9.91 2.88 -2.39
N ILE A 40 9.80 1.83 -1.56
CA ILE A 40 9.47 1.96 -0.14
C ILE A 40 10.55 2.76 0.60
N ALA A 41 11.84 2.50 0.33
CA ALA A 41 12.93 3.28 0.93
C ALA A 41 12.82 4.77 0.60
N ARG A 42 12.50 5.12 -0.66
CA ARG A 42 12.27 6.51 -1.09
C ARG A 42 11.08 7.15 -0.35
N LEU A 43 9.98 6.43 -0.15
CA LEU A 43 8.86 6.91 0.67
C LEU A 43 9.31 7.26 2.09
N ASN A 44 10.06 6.34 2.74
CA ASN A 44 10.54 6.57 4.10
C ASN A 44 11.47 7.77 4.20
N GLN A 45 12.38 7.96 3.24
CA GLN A 45 13.28 9.13 3.17
C GLN A 45 12.51 10.47 3.10
N HIS A 46 11.29 10.44 2.52
CA HIS A 46 10.41 11.62 2.45
C HIS A 46 9.37 11.69 3.58
N GLY A 47 9.59 10.91 4.65
CA GLY A 47 8.79 10.94 5.88
C GLY A 47 7.46 10.20 5.79
N TYR A 48 7.24 9.36 4.78
CA TYR A 48 6.06 8.50 4.73
C TYR A 48 6.23 7.29 5.65
N GLN A 49 5.19 7.01 6.42
CA GLN A 49 4.99 5.74 7.08
C GLN A 49 4.33 4.77 6.09
N VAL A 50 4.77 3.52 6.08
CA VAL A 50 4.27 2.50 5.15
C VAL A 50 3.56 1.41 5.94
N ALA A 51 2.28 1.19 5.63
CA ALA A 51 1.50 0.08 6.14
C ALA A 51 1.16 -0.89 5.00
N ILE A 52 1.16 -2.18 5.29
CA ILE A 52 0.71 -3.22 4.35
C ILE A 52 -0.69 -3.68 4.76
N ALA A 53 -1.58 -3.84 3.77
CA ALA A 53 -2.93 -4.37 3.92
C ALA A 53 -3.15 -5.52 2.93
N THR A 54 -3.04 -6.78 3.37
CA THR A 54 -3.02 -7.94 2.48
C THR A 54 -4.07 -9.02 2.83
N ASN A 55 -4.71 -9.60 1.81
CA ASN A 55 -5.62 -10.74 1.97
C ASN A 55 -4.84 -12.05 1.87
N GLN A 56 -4.83 -12.85 2.95
CA GLN A 56 -4.04 -14.08 3.08
C GLN A 56 -4.91 -15.31 3.34
N GLN A 57 -5.77 -15.63 2.39
CA GLN A 57 -6.71 -16.76 2.54
C GLN A 57 -6.04 -18.15 2.54
N ALA A 58 -4.76 -18.26 2.21
CA ALA A 58 -3.98 -19.49 2.36
C ALA A 58 -4.03 -20.03 3.80
N VAL A 59 -4.16 -19.13 4.79
CA VAL A 59 -4.31 -19.48 6.20
C VAL A 59 -5.66 -20.19 6.45
N ALA A 60 -6.78 -19.59 6.00
CA ALA A 60 -8.11 -20.22 6.15
C ALA A 60 -8.22 -21.55 5.39
N ARG A 61 -7.48 -21.71 4.31
CA ARG A 61 -7.44 -22.95 3.52
C ARG A 61 -6.53 -24.02 4.13
N GLY A 62 -5.83 -23.73 5.22
CA GLY A 62 -4.89 -24.64 5.85
C GLY A 62 -3.63 -24.95 5.04
N LEU A 63 -3.33 -24.14 4.00
CA LEU A 63 -2.13 -24.31 3.17
C LEU A 63 -0.88 -23.84 3.90
N ILE A 64 -1.04 -22.83 4.77
CA ILE A 64 -0.03 -22.35 5.71
C ILE A 64 -0.69 -22.03 7.05
N ASP A 65 0.08 -22.04 8.11
CA ASP A 65 -0.32 -21.50 9.40
C ASP A 65 0.18 -20.04 9.60
N VAL A 66 -0.23 -19.42 10.69
CA VAL A 66 0.19 -18.04 11.02
C VAL A 66 1.71 -17.95 11.25
N ARG A 67 2.36 -19.01 11.71
CA ARG A 67 3.82 -19.04 11.91
C ARG A 67 4.54 -18.95 10.56
N MET A 68 4.07 -19.70 9.57
CA MET A 68 4.62 -19.65 8.22
C MET A 68 4.38 -18.27 7.58
N LEU A 69 3.18 -17.70 7.72
CA LEU A 69 2.90 -16.34 7.26
C LEU A 69 3.84 -15.32 7.91
N ASN A 70 4.10 -15.44 9.22
CA ASN A 70 5.05 -14.57 9.92
C ASN A 70 6.48 -14.76 9.41
N ALA A 71 6.90 -15.98 9.05
CA ALA A 71 8.21 -16.22 8.45
C ALA A 71 8.35 -15.54 7.07
N ILE A 72 7.29 -15.57 6.24
CA ILE A 72 7.23 -14.84 4.97
C ILE A 72 7.35 -13.33 5.22
N HIS A 73 6.60 -12.79 6.18
CA HIS A 73 6.66 -11.37 6.54
C HIS A 73 8.04 -10.98 7.11
N GLN A 74 8.69 -11.87 7.86
CA GLN A 74 10.05 -11.64 8.34
C GLN A 74 11.04 -11.52 7.18
N LYS A 75 10.96 -12.39 6.16
CA LYS A 75 11.78 -12.27 4.95
C LYS A 75 11.55 -10.94 4.25
N LEU A 76 10.28 -10.51 4.10
CA LEU A 76 9.94 -9.21 3.53
C LEU A 76 10.60 -8.08 4.34
N HIS A 77 10.50 -8.09 5.68
CA HIS A 77 11.14 -7.08 6.53
C HIS A 77 12.65 -7.05 6.37
N LEU A 78 13.32 -8.21 6.39
CA LEU A 78 14.78 -8.29 6.22
C LEU A 78 15.23 -7.80 4.84
N SER A 79 14.48 -8.17 3.79
CA SER A 79 14.76 -7.71 2.43
C SER A 79 14.57 -6.20 2.29
N ALA A 80 13.53 -5.63 2.91
CA ALA A 80 13.30 -4.20 2.95
C ALA A 80 14.44 -3.46 3.68
N LEU A 81 14.83 -3.94 4.86
CA LEU A 81 15.93 -3.35 5.64
C LEU A 81 17.25 -3.36 4.88
N ALA A 82 17.52 -4.40 4.08
CA ALA A 82 18.75 -4.50 3.28
C ALA A 82 18.91 -3.36 2.27
N VAL A 83 17.81 -2.72 1.82
CA VAL A 83 17.82 -1.56 0.92
C VAL A 83 17.47 -0.25 1.64
N GLY A 84 17.47 -0.25 2.97
CA GLY A 84 17.13 0.94 3.77
C GLY A 84 15.63 1.27 3.81
N ALA A 85 14.77 0.32 3.44
CA ALA A 85 13.32 0.47 3.54
C ALA A 85 12.80 -0.01 4.91
N HIS A 86 11.76 0.68 5.42
CA HIS A 86 11.10 0.33 6.67
C HIS A 86 9.59 0.19 6.48
N ILE A 87 9.03 -0.94 6.91
CA ILE A 87 7.60 -1.20 6.93
C ILE A 87 7.12 -1.03 8.37
N ASN A 88 6.21 -0.08 8.59
CA ASN A 88 5.78 0.30 9.93
C ASN A 88 4.77 -0.68 10.54
N ALA A 89 3.94 -1.32 9.70
CA ALA A 89 2.99 -2.34 10.13
C ALA A 89 2.53 -3.21 8.96
N ILE A 90 2.18 -4.46 9.25
CA ILE A 90 1.53 -5.37 8.31
C ILE A 90 0.20 -5.79 8.92
N PHE A 91 -0.88 -5.51 8.21
CA PHE A 91 -2.22 -5.98 8.50
C PHE A 91 -2.59 -7.06 7.48
N PHE A 92 -3.17 -8.14 7.95
CA PHE A 92 -3.60 -9.20 7.06
C PHE A 92 -4.98 -9.75 7.43
N CYS A 93 -5.72 -10.18 6.42
CA CYS A 93 -6.96 -10.90 6.60
C CYS A 93 -6.70 -12.39 6.33
N PRO A 94 -6.84 -13.27 7.33
CA PRO A 94 -6.62 -14.71 7.15
C PRO A 94 -7.84 -15.43 6.56
N HIS A 95 -8.99 -14.77 6.46
CA HIS A 95 -10.27 -15.40 6.11
C HIS A 95 -10.39 -15.73 4.62
N ALA A 96 -11.10 -16.80 4.30
CA ALA A 96 -11.48 -17.15 2.94
C ALA A 96 -12.63 -16.25 2.42
N VAL A 97 -12.91 -16.35 1.12
CA VAL A 97 -13.93 -15.50 0.45
C VAL A 97 -15.34 -15.76 0.98
N ASP A 98 -15.62 -17.00 1.33
CA ASP A 98 -16.91 -17.49 1.86
C ASP A 98 -17.10 -17.26 3.36
N GLN A 99 -16.07 -16.79 4.06
CA GLN A 99 -16.12 -16.46 5.47
C GLN A 99 -16.54 -15.00 5.68
N PHE A 100 -17.50 -14.77 6.57
CA PHE A 100 -17.92 -13.42 6.96
C PHE A 100 -16.87 -12.76 7.83
N CYS A 101 -16.28 -11.65 7.35
CA CYS A 101 -15.40 -10.79 8.15
C CYS A 101 -15.39 -9.37 7.57
N ASP A 102 -15.09 -8.36 8.37
CA ASP A 102 -15.00 -6.98 7.91
C ASP A 102 -13.60 -6.61 7.37
N CYS A 103 -12.58 -7.44 7.66
CA CYS A 103 -11.19 -7.14 7.31
C CYS A 103 -10.79 -7.51 5.87
N ARG A 104 -11.53 -8.44 5.21
CA ARG A 104 -11.15 -8.87 3.86
C ARG A 104 -11.54 -7.83 2.80
N LYS A 105 -10.55 -7.27 2.09
CA LYS A 105 -10.80 -6.43 0.91
C LYS A 105 -11.68 -7.19 -0.10
N PRO A 106 -12.77 -6.59 -0.65
CA PRO A 106 -13.05 -5.16 -0.75
C PRO A 106 -13.67 -4.50 0.47
N ARG A 107 -13.96 -5.22 1.58
CA ARG A 107 -14.45 -4.58 2.80
C ARG A 107 -13.39 -3.68 3.42
N PRO A 108 -13.77 -2.54 4.00
CA PRO A 108 -12.84 -1.49 4.40
C PRO A 108 -12.20 -1.71 5.78
N GLY A 109 -12.61 -2.72 6.54
CA GLY A 109 -12.25 -2.88 7.96
C GLY A 109 -10.76 -2.88 8.23
N MET A 110 -9.96 -3.55 7.38
CA MET A 110 -8.51 -3.57 7.54
C MET A 110 -7.87 -2.18 7.35
N LEU A 111 -8.35 -1.39 6.38
CA LEU A 111 -7.88 -0.02 6.16
C LEU A 111 -8.29 0.88 7.32
N THR A 112 -9.52 0.72 7.81
CA THR A 112 -10.02 1.47 8.98
C THR A 112 -9.15 1.23 10.21
N GLU A 113 -8.75 -0.01 10.47
CA GLU A 113 -7.84 -0.34 11.59
C GLU A 113 -6.43 0.26 11.39
N ILE A 114 -5.93 0.31 10.15
CA ILE A 114 -4.70 1.03 9.82
C ILE A 114 -4.83 2.52 10.19
N GLY A 115 -5.89 3.18 9.76
CA GLY A 115 -6.14 4.59 10.10
C GLY A 115 -6.13 4.83 11.61
N LYS A 116 -6.83 4.00 12.39
CA LYS A 116 -6.84 4.05 13.86
C LYS A 116 -5.44 3.84 14.45
N ARG A 117 -4.72 2.81 14.01
CA ARG A 117 -3.37 2.47 14.53
C ARG A 117 -2.37 3.59 14.32
N PHE A 118 -2.44 4.27 13.18
CA PHE A 118 -1.53 5.38 12.86
C PHE A 118 -2.03 6.74 13.37
N GLY A 119 -3.29 6.84 13.80
CA GLY A 119 -3.92 8.10 14.20
C GLY A 119 -4.04 9.06 13.02
N VAL A 120 -4.39 8.56 11.83
CA VAL A 120 -4.50 9.30 10.57
C VAL A 120 -5.89 9.13 9.99
N GLY A 121 -6.53 10.24 9.58
CA GLY A 121 -7.73 10.19 8.75
C GLY A 121 -7.37 9.66 7.35
N LEU A 122 -8.18 8.73 6.83
CA LEU A 122 -7.85 8.01 5.59
C LEU A 122 -8.17 8.81 4.33
N LYS A 123 -8.90 9.91 4.42
CA LYS A 123 -9.24 10.73 3.26
C LYS A 123 -7.97 11.25 2.55
N GLY A 124 -7.82 10.86 1.28
CA GLY A 124 -6.67 11.23 0.45
C GLY A 124 -5.38 10.44 0.74
N VAL A 125 -5.38 9.48 1.68
CA VAL A 125 -4.24 8.58 1.90
C VAL A 125 -4.07 7.68 0.69
N PRO A 126 -2.87 7.59 0.08
CA PRO A 126 -2.62 6.68 -1.03
C PRO A 126 -2.80 5.21 -0.61
N MET A 127 -3.62 4.46 -1.36
CA MET A 127 -3.72 3.01 -1.28
C MET A 127 -3.32 2.40 -2.62
N VAL A 128 -2.24 1.64 -2.63
CA VAL A 128 -1.70 0.99 -3.84
C VAL A 128 -2.08 -0.48 -3.84
N GLY A 129 -2.67 -0.94 -4.93
CA GLY A 129 -3.07 -2.34 -5.12
C GLY A 129 -3.02 -2.76 -6.58
N ASP A 130 -3.15 -4.05 -6.85
CA ASP A 130 -3.19 -4.64 -8.19
C ASP A 130 -4.58 -5.16 -8.58
N ALA A 131 -5.53 -5.18 -7.65
CA ALA A 131 -6.82 -5.80 -7.86
C ALA A 131 -7.99 -4.85 -7.58
N LEU A 132 -9.12 -5.09 -8.24
CA LEU A 132 -10.35 -4.30 -8.07
C LEU A 132 -10.77 -4.18 -6.61
N ARG A 133 -10.63 -5.26 -5.83
CA ARG A 133 -10.96 -5.28 -4.39
C ARG A 133 -10.15 -4.28 -3.56
N ASP A 134 -8.93 -3.96 -3.98
CA ASP A 134 -8.06 -2.98 -3.30
C ASP A 134 -8.58 -1.56 -3.56
N MET A 135 -8.93 -1.29 -4.81
CA MET A 135 -9.48 -0.01 -5.24
C MET A 135 -10.83 0.27 -4.59
N GLN A 136 -11.69 -0.75 -4.50
CA GLN A 136 -12.99 -0.66 -3.84
C GLN A 136 -12.83 -0.39 -2.33
N ALA A 137 -11.96 -1.12 -1.64
CA ALA A 137 -11.69 -0.89 -0.22
C ALA A 137 -11.11 0.52 0.02
N ALA A 138 -10.22 0.98 -0.85
CA ALA A 138 -9.66 2.33 -0.78
C ALA A 138 -10.73 3.40 -0.93
N PHE A 139 -11.57 3.26 -1.94
CA PHE A 139 -12.64 4.22 -2.24
C PHE A 139 -13.64 4.34 -1.09
N GLU A 140 -14.02 3.23 -0.48
CA GLU A 140 -14.99 3.16 0.63
C GLU A 140 -14.56 4.00 1.85
N VAL A 141 -13.27 4.07 2.13
CA VAL A 141 -12.73 4.87 3.25
C VAL A 141 -12.19 6.24 2.84
N GLY A 142 -12.37 6.63 1.57
CA GLY A 142 -11.91 7.91 1.04
C GLY A 142 -10.39 7.99 0.79
N CYS A 143 -9.68 6.86 0.78
CA CYS A 143 -8.31 6.79 0.28
C CYS A 143 -8.26 7.14 -1.21
N THR A 144 -7.11 7.61 -1.69
CA THR A 144 -6.87 7.74 -3.13
C THR A 144 -6.40 6.40 -3.68
N PRO A 145 -7.17 5.76 -4.59
CA PRO A 145 -6.81 4.45 -5.12
C PRO A 145 -5.77 4.56 -6.24
N TYR A 146 -4.69 3.80 -6.11
CA TYR A 146 -3.62 3.67 -7.11
C TYR A 146 -3.54 2.21 -7.56
N LEU A 147 -3.91 1.94 -8.81
CA LEU A 147 -3.79 0.62 -9.43
C LEU A 147 -2.42 0.51 -10.09
N VAL A 148 -1.68 -0.55 -9.77
CA VAL A 148 -0.46 -0.92 -10.50
C VAL A 148 -0.74 -2.04 -11.49
N ARG A 149 -0.07 -2.03 -12.67
CA ARG A 149 -0.24 -3.04 -13.73
C ARG A 149 0.43 -4.37 -13.38
N THR A 150 1.37 -4.37 -12.44
CA THR A 150 1.99 -5.60 -11.91
C THR A 150 0.95 -6.52 -11.27
N GLY A 151 1.31 -7.77 -11.01
CA GLY A 151 0.40 -8.77 -10.44
C GLY A 151 -0.84 -9.00 -11.34
N LYS A 152 -2.01 -8.75 -10.78
CA LYS A 152 -3.31 -8.86 -11.47
C LYS A 152 -3.76 -7.54 -12.12
N GLY A 153 -2.96 -6.48 -12.02
CA GLY A 153 -3.39 -5.13 -12.39
C GLY A 153 -3.80 -4.99 -13.84
N GLU A 154 -3.08 -5.60 -14.77
CA GLU A 154 -3.45 -5.57 -16.17
C GLU A 154 -4.80 -6.26 -16.43
N LYS A 155 -5.04 -7.42 -15.81
CA LYS A 155 -6.33 -8.11 -15.87
C LYS A 155 -7.44 -7.28 -15.22
N THR A 156 -7.15 -6.63 -14.10
CA THR A 156 -8.09 -5.75 -13.39
C THR A 156 -8.49 -4.57 -14.27
N LEU A 157 -7.54 -3.96 -14.95
CA LEU A 157 -7.79 -2.85 -15.88
C LEU A 157 -8.66 -3.27 -17.06
N GLN A 158 -8.39 -4.44 -17.66
CA GLN A 158 -9.19 -4.98 -18.76
C GLN A 158 -10.61 -5.35 -18.33
N THR A 159 -10.79 -5.86 -17.11
CA THR A 159 -12.11 -6.20 -16.55
C THR A 159 -12.95 -4.97 -16.29
N GLY A 160 -12.33 -3.83 -15.94
CA GLY A 160 -13.00 -2.58 -15.66
C GLY A 160 -13.69 -2.54 -14.29
N GLY A 161 -14.62 -1.59 -14.12
CA GLY A 161 -15.36 -1.40 -12.87
C GLY A 161 -14.57 -0.67 -11.79
N LEU A 162 -13.47 0.02 -12.15
CA LEU A 162 -12.66 0.77 -11.21
C LEU A 162 -13.46 1.95 -10.62
N PRO A 163 -13.33 2.20 -9.31
CA PRO A 163 -13.95 3.37 -8.68
C PRO A 163 -13.45 4.69 -9.30
N PRO A 164 -14.26 5.74 -9.25
CA PRO A 164 -13.86 7.06 -9.72
C PRO A 164 -12.61 7.56 -9.00
N GLY A 165 -11.74 8.24 -9.74
CA GLY A 165 -10.47 8.76 -9.19
C GLY A 165 -9.35 7.75 -9.07
N THR A 166 -9.54 6.50 -9.50
CA THR A 166 -8.46 5.51 -9.58
C THR A 166 -7.41 5.97 -10.59
N GLN A 167 -6.17 6.05 -10.15
CA GLN A 167 -5.00 6.36 -10.99
C GLN A 167 -4.26 5.07 -11.32
N VAL A 168 -3.77 4.94 -12.56
CA VAL A 168 -3.13 3.71 -13.06
C VAL A 168 -1.66 3.96 -13.34
N PHE A 169 -0.80 3.07 -12.85
CA PHE A 169 0.66 3.14 -12.98
C PHE A 169 1.24 1.77 -13.36
N ASP A 170 2.43 1.75 -13.91
CA ASP A 170 3.07 0.50 -14.32
C ASP A 170 3.46 -0.37 -13.12
N ASN A 171 3.96 0.25 -12.04
CA ASN A 171 4.44 -0.45 -10.84
C ASN A 171 4.48 0.50 -9.62
N LEU A 172 4.89 -0.01 -8.47
CA LEU A 172 5.02 0.78 -7.24
C LEU A 172 6.03 1.94 -7.38
N ALA A 173 7.14 1.75 -8.11
CA ALA A 173 8.14 2.78 -8.28
C ALA A 173 7.57 4.02 -9.00
N SER A 174 6.75 3.83 -10.03
CA SER A 174 6.07 4.90 -10.74
C SER A 174 5.04 5.63 -9.88
N VAL A 175 4.31 4.91 -9.02
CA VAL A 175 3.40 5.51 -8.03
C VAL A 175 4.18 6.42 -7.08
N VAL A 176 5.29 5.91 -6.54
CA VAL A 176 6.12 6.66 -5.57
C VAL A 176 6.71 7.91 -6.23
N GLU A 177 7.17 7.81 -7.45
CA GLU A 177 7.67 8.97 -8.19
C GLU A 177 6.61 10.07 -8.29
N GLN A 178 5.37 9.71 -8.69
CA GLN A 178 4.25 10.65 -8.78
C GLN A 178 3.91 11.28 -7.41
N LEU A 179 3.88 10.47 -6.34
CA LEU A 179 3.59 10.97 -5.00
C LEU A 179 4.62 11.98 -4.52
N LEU A 180 5.90 11.73 -4.78
CA LEU A 180 7.00 12.61 -4.36
C LEU A 180 7.03 13.91 -5.19
N GLN A 181 6.78 13.85 -6.49
CA GLN A 181 6.65 15.03 -7.35
C GLN A 181 5.48 15.93 -6.89
N THR A 182 4.32 15.33 -6.63
CA THR A 182 3.15 16.09 -6.14
C THR A 182 3.44 16.75 -4.79
N ALA A 183 4.10 16.05 -3.86
CA ALA A 183 4.46 16.59 -2.56
C ALA A 183 5.46 17.77 -2.68
N HIS A 184 6.39 17.72 -3.62
CA HIS A 184 7.35 18.80 -3.89
C HIS A 184 6.64 20.06 -4.41
N LEU A 185 5.77 19.92 -5.40
CA LEU A 185 5.00 21.04 -5.97
C LEU A 185 4.13 21.73 -4.90
N ILE A 186 3.48 20.97 -4.02
CA ILE A 186 2.68 21.53 -2.92
C ILE A 186 3.57 22.31 -1.95
N SER A 187 4.77 21.82 -1.65
CA SER A 187 5.74 22.50 -0.76
C SER A 187 6.18 23.84 -1.34
N GLU A 188 6.58 23.88 -2.61
CA GLU A 188 7.01 25.09 -3.31
C GLU A 188 5.89 26.14 -3.39
N THR A 189 4.67 25.72 -3.72
CA THR A 189 3.51 26.63 -3.78
C THR A 189 3.18 27.22 -2.42
N THR A 190 3.31 26.43 -1.36
CA THR A 190 3.05 26.88 0.02
C THR A 190 4.12 27.87 0.48
N GLU A 191 5.38 27.65 0.13
CA GLU A 191 6.49 28.53 0.47
C GLU A 191 6.43 29.88 -0.27
N ALA A 192 6.10 29.83 -1.55
CA ALA A 192 5.86 31.02 -2.37
C ALA A 192 4.71 31.88 -1.82
N ALA A 193 3.60 31.23 -1.44
CA ALA A 193 2.46 31.93 -0.82
C ALA A 193 2.83 32.59 0.53
N ARG A 194 3.62 31.92 1.38
CA ARG A 194 4.12 32.48 2.65
C ARG A 194 5.05 33.67 2.42
N SER A 195 5.95 33.58 1.46
CA SER A 195 6.88 34.65 1.11
C SER A 195 6.17 35.91 0.59
N ALA A 196 5.09 35.73 -0.17
CA ALA A 196 4.28 36.83 -0.70
C ALA A 196 3.47 37.57 0.39
N LEU A 197 3.19 36.91 1.52
CA LEU A 197 2.44 37.47 2.64
C LEU A 197 3.31 38.16 3.69
N THR A 198 4.66 38.10 3.58
CA THR A 198 5.58 38.78 4.51
C THR A 198 5.84 40.19 3.99
N PRO A 199 5.39 41.27 4.69
CA PRO A 199 5.64 42.61 4.25
C PRO A 199 7.14 42.90 4.30
N LYS A 200 7.68 43.41 3.18
CA LYS A 200 9.05 43.97 3.18
C LYS A 200 9.09 45.12 4.17
N ARG A 201 9.88 44.98 5.24
CA ARG A 201 10.22 46.06 6.14
C ARG A 201 11.17 47.05 5.45
#